data_b80881787dccb179f0e322aa49ed1569
#
_entry.id   b80881787dccb179f0e322aa49ed1569
#
_cell.length_a   1.000
_cell.length_b   1.000
_cell.length_c   1.000
_cell.angle_alpha   90.00
_cell.angle_beta   90.00
_cell.angle_gamma   90.00
#
_symmetry.space_group_name_H-M   'P 1'
#
loop_
_entity.id
_entity.type
_entity.pdbx_description
1 polymer ?
#
loop_
_entity_poly.entity_id
_entity_poly.type
_entity_poly.pdbx_seq_one_letter_code
_entity_poly.pdbx_strand_id
1 'polypeptide(L)'
;ENFQLQPPVGTSTNGSGAFGASLNILTDALSKEAFGEISNSFGSFGTRKHTVKFSTGKLNDHIEIAGRLSNIYSDGYIDRAFADLKSYYLQGSYTDENTLIKAVTFGGKEITYQAWAGLDATQLETDRKQNPYTYENEVDDYQQNHYQLHWNEKLNKSWSTNLALNYTKGSGFFEQFKEEEAASDFNNLIVDGT
;
A
#
# COMPACT_ATOMS: atom_id res chain seq x y z
N GLU A 1 2.47 0.34 -15.38
CA GLU A 1 1.23 0.32 -14.57
C GLU A 1 0.27 1.36 -15.14
N ASN A 2 -0.95 0.94 -15.42
CA ASN A 2 -2.02 1.85 -15.86
C ASN A 2 -3.02 1.99 -14.72
N PHE A 3 -3.52 3.19 -14.51
CA PHE A 3 -4.61 3.44 -13.58
C PHE A 3 -5.77 4.12 -14.29
N GLN A 4 -6.97 3.78 -13.87
CA GLN A 4 -8.21 4.38 -14.35
C GLN A 4 -8.97 4.95 -13.16
N LEU A 5 -9.20 6.24 -13.16
CA LEU A 5 -10.04 6.91 -12.19
C LEU A 5 -11.46 7.02 -12.75
N GLN A 6 -12.43 6.47 -12.03
CA GLN A 6 -13.84 6.60 -12.35
C GLN A 6 -14.51 7.53 -11.34
N PRO A 7 -15.04 8.70 -11.76
CA PRO A 7 -15.73 9.62 -10.85
C PRO A 7 -17.07 9.04 -10.37
N PRO A 8 -17.66 9.61 -9.30
CA PRO A 8 -18.74 8.99 -8.53
C PRO A 8 -20.09 8.90 -9.24
N VAL A 9 -20.25 9.59 -10.35
CA VAL A 9 -21.55 9.67 -11.06
C VAL A 9 -21.57 8.65 -12.19
N GLY A 10 -22.21 7.51 -11.97
CA GLY A 10 -22.40 6.45 -12.96
C GLY A 10 -22.55 5.06 -12.31
N THR A 11 -22.84 4.05 -13.12
CA THR A 11 -22.86 2.67 -12.70
C THR A 11 -21.43 2.23 -12.35
N SER A 12 -21.12 2.16 -11.06
CA SER A 12 -19.84 1.60 -10.61
C SER A 12 -19.86 0.09 -10.77
N THR A 13 -18.88 -0.44 -11.50
CA THR A 13 -18.61 -1.88 -11.56
C THR A 13 -17.69 -2.36 -10.44
N ASN A 14 -17.23 -1.45 -9.58
CA ASN A 14 -16.16 -1.67 -8.59
C ASN A 14 -16.66 -1.89 -7.15
N GLY A 15 -17.94 -2.28 -7.00
CA GLY A 15 -18.53 -2.64 -5.71
C GLY A 15 -19.21 -1.52 -4.97
N SER A 16 -19.85 -1.86 -3.86
CA SER A 16 -20.75 -0.99 -3.08
C SER A 16 -20.06 0.11 -2.28
N GLY A 17 -18.74 0.09 -2.16
CA GLY A 17 -17.95 1.09 -1.42
C GLY A 17 -17.49 2.30 -2.24
N ALA A 18 -17.79 2.35 -3.54
CA ALA A 18 -17.28 3.36 -4.45
C ALA A 18 -18.16 4.64 -4.52
N PHE A 19 -18.47 5.25 -3.37
CA PHE A 19 -19.37 6.42 -3.31
C PHE A 19 -18.75 7.70 -3.88
N GLY A 20 -17.47 7.93 -3.64
CA GLY A 20 -16.79 9.16 -4.04
C GLY A 20 -16.11 9.04 -5.40
N ALA A 21 -15.42 7.96 -5.61
CA ALA A 21 -14.76 7.59 -6.85
C ALA A 21 -14.25 6.15 -6.75
N SER A 22 -13.85 5.56 -7.88
CA SER A 22 -13.07 4.32 -7.87
C SER A 22 -11.79 4.50 -8.64
N LEU A 23 -10.69 3.96 -8.08
CA LEU A 23 -9.40 3.88 -8.72
C LEU A 23 -9.13 2.43 -9.10
N ASN A 24 -9.10 2.16 -10.38
CA ASN A 24 -8.74 0.84 -10.90
C ASN A 24 -7.27 0.85 -11.30
N ILE A 25 -6.49 -0.02 -10.66
CA ILE A 25 -5.04 -0.17 -10.90
C ILE A 25 -4.82 -1.48 -11.62
N LEU A 26 -4.33 -1.39 -12.86
CA LEU A 26 -3.92 -2.56 -13.63
C LEU A 26 -2.46 -2.87 -13.28
N THR A 27 -2.23 -4.03 -12.73
CA THR A 27 -0.88 -4.55 -12.49
C THR A 27 -0.23 -4.94 -13.81
N ASP A 28 1.10 -5.08 -13.81
CA ASP A 28 1.84 -5.50 -14.99
C ASP A 28 1.28 -6.81 -15.58
N ALA A 29 1.29 -6.89 -16.89
CA ALA A 29 0.88 -8.09 -17.60
C ALA A 29 1.83 -9.26 -17.28
N LEU A 30 1.34 -10.49 -17.49
CA LEU A 30 2.17 -11.69 -17.37
C LEU A 30 3.36 -11.61 -18.33
N SER A 31 4.56 -11.90 -17.83
CA SER A 31 5.78 -11.88 -18.64
C SER A 31 5.95 -13.21 -19.36
N LYS A 32 6.34 -13.15 -20.64
CA LYS A 32 6.70 -14.36 -21.40
C LYS A 32 8.08 -14.87 -21.05
N GLU A 33 8.98 -13.97 -20.66
CA GLU A 33 10.40 -14.26 -20.42
C GLU A 33 10.74 -14.07 -18.95
N ALA A 34 11.69 -14.87 -18.48
CA ALA A 34 12.25 -14.71 -17.14
C ALA A 34 13.07 -13.42 -17.06
N PHE A 35 12.92 -12.68 -15.98
CA PHE A 35 13.75 -11.50 -15.72
C PHE A 35 13.97 -11.29 -14.21
N GLY A 36 15.01 -10.56 -13.90
CA GLY A 36 15.28 -9.99 -12.58
C GLY A 36 15.73 -8.55 -12.75
N GLU A 37 15.20 -7.67 -11.92
CA GLU A 37 15.53 -6.23 -11.90
C GLU A 37 15.80 -5.78 -10.48
N ILE A 38 16.89 -5.04 -10.29
CA ILE A 38 17.21 -4.33 -9.05
C ILE A 38 17.28 -2.85 -9.38
N SER A 39 16.50 -2.05 -8.69
CA SER A 39 16.46 -0.60 -8.85
C SER A 39 16.74 0.08 -7.52
N ASN A 40 17.66 1.04 -7.54
CA ASN A 40 18.01 1.85 -6.39
C ASN A 40 17.90 3.33 -6.77
N SER A 41 17.31 4.12 -5.88
CA SER A 41 17.18 5.56 -6.03
C SER A 41 17.56 6.26 -4.75
N PHE A 42 18.21 7.41 -4.88
CA PHE A 42 18.61 8.26 -3.76
C PHE A 42 18.15 9.70 -4.03
N GLY A 43 17.78 10.40 -2.98
CA GLY A 43 17.27 11.76 -3.09
C GLY A 43 17.60 12.61 -1.86
N SER A 44 17.08 13.82 -1.84
CA SER A 44 17.21 14.75 -0.70
C SER A 44 16.59 14.14 0.56
N PHE A 45 16.98 14.65 1.72
CA PHE A 45 16.47 14.24 3.04
C PHE A 45 16.70 12.74 3.34
N GLY A 46 17.88 12.22 3.02
CA GLY A 46 18.20 10.82 3.25
C GLY A 46 17.31 9.84 2.46
N THR A 47 16.54 10.33 1.49
CA THR A 47 15.61 9.49 0.72
C THR A 47 16.36 8.40 -0.02
N ARG A 48 15.95 7.16 0.20
CA ARG A 48 16.47 5.97 -0.47
C ARG A 48 15.30 5.03 -0.80
N LYS A 49 15.33 4.48 -2.00
CA LYS A 49 14.38 3.48 -2.47
C LYS A 49 15.14 2.31 -3.04
N HIS A 50 14.80 1.12 -2.59
CA HIS A 50 15.34 -0.14 -3.10
C HIS A 50 14.17 -0.98 -3.58
N THR A 51 14.26 -1.50 -4.80
CA THR A 51 13.22 -2.35 -5.37
C THR A 51 13.87 -3.54 -6.05
N VAL A 52 13.33 -4.73 -5.81
CA VAL A 52 13.65 -5.96 -6.53
C VAL A 52 12.37 -6.44 -7.21
N LYS A 53 12.45 -6.73 -8.50
CA LYS A 53 11.39 -7.38 -9.27
C LYS A 53 11.92 -8.64 -9.91
N PHE A 54 11.07 -9.64 -10.08
CA PHE A 54 11.41 -10.85 -10.82
C PHE A 54 10.17 -11.47 -11.47
N SER A 55 10.39 -12.21 -12.52
CA SER A 55 9.44 -13.15 -13.10
C SER A 55 10.20 -14.39 -13.57
N THR A 56 9.56 -15.54 -13.42
CA THR A 56 10.05 -16.80 -13.98
C THR A 56 9.85 -16.88 -15.49
N GLY A 57 9.06 -15.94 -16.06
CA GLY A 57 8.47 -16.14 -17.36
C GLY A 57 7.50 -17.32 -17.34
N LYS A 58 7.06 -17.74 -18.50
CA LYS A 58 6.20 -18.91 -18.62
C LYS A 58 7.00 -20.21 -18.48
N LEU A 59 6.77 -20.92 -17.39
CA LEU A 59 7.26 -22.27 -17.16
C LEU A 59 6.29 -23.26 -17.86
N ASN A 60 6.83 -24.16 -18.68
CA ASN A 60 6.06 -25.12 -19.47
C ASN A 60 4.87 -24.48 -20.22
N ASP A 61 5.05 -23.25 -20.71
CA ASP A 61 4.06 -22.44 -21.43
C ASP A 61 2.79 -22.06 -20.65
N HIS A 62 2.68 -22.47 -19.38
CA HIS A 62 1.47 -22.33 -18.61
C HIS A 62 1.62 -21.53 -17.32
N ILE A 63 2.69 -21.76 -16.57
CA ILE A 63 2.84 -21.22 -15.21
C ILE A 63 3.79 -20.03 -15.20
N GLU A 64 3.42 -18.96 -14.52
CA GLU A 64 4.31 -17.86 -14.20
C GLU A 64 4.24 -17.53 -12.71
N ILE A 65 5.41 -17.23 -12.13
CA ILE A 65 5.54 -16.66 -10.80
C ILE A 65 6.27 -15.34 -10.96
N ALA A 66 5.69 -14.26 -10.45
CA ALA A 66 6.31 -12.94 -10.48
C ALA A 66 6.17 -12.26 -9.12
N GLY A 67 7.15 -11.43 -8.79
CA GLY A 67 7.14 -10.73 -7.52
C GLY A 67 7.89 -9.41 -7.55
N ARG A 68 7.58 -8.58 -6.54
CA ARG A 68 8.25 -7.30 -6.27
C ARG A 68 8.36 -7.11 -4.77
N LEU A 69 9.55 -6.67 -4.32
CA LEU A 69 9.80 -6.18 -2.97
C LEU A 69 10.29 -4.74 -3.09
N SER A 70 9.82 -3.87 -2.22
CA SER A 70 10.25 -2.46 -2.23
C SER A 70 10.37 -1.94 -0.80
N ASN A 71 11.42 -1.18 -0.55
CA ASN A 71 11.61 -0.38 0.65
C ASN A 71 11.88 1.06 0.24
N ILE A 72 11.20 1.99 0.89
CA ILE A 72 11.41 3.43 0.74
C ILE A 72 11.61 4.00 2.14
N TYR A 73 12.66 4.78 2.31
CA TYR A 73 12.93 5.53 3.52
C TYR A 73 13.23 6.98 3.19
N SER A 74 12.79 7.89 4.03
CA SER A 74 13.16 9.31 3.98
C SER A 74 13.12 9.90 5.37
N ASP A 75 14.04 10.82 5.67
CA ASP A 75 13.99 11.63 6.89
C ASP A 75 12.91 12.70 6.83
N GLY A 76 12.40 13.01 5.60
CA GLY A 76 11.42 14.06 5.36
C GLY A 76 12.03 15.46 5.34
N TYR A 77 11.26 16.43 4.82
CA TYR A 77 11.65 17.85 4.83
C TYR A 77 11.34 18.51 6.18
N ILE A 78 10.21 18.16 6.77
CA ILE A 78 9.75 18.63 8.07
C ILE A 78 10.54 17.90 9.17
N ASP A 79 10.84 18.58 10.26
CA ASP A 79 11.58 18.00 11.39
C ASP A 79 10.88 16.75 11.91
N ARG A 80 11.65 15.70 12.13
CA ARG A 80 11.20 14.37 12.57
C ARG A 80 10.24 13.63 11.63
N ALA A 81 9.81 14.21 10.51
CA ALA A 81 8.81 13.64 9.60
C ALA A 81 9.36 12.49 8.74
N PHE A 82 9.98 11.49 9.36
CA PHE A 82 10.50 10.33 8.66
C PHE A 82 9.37 9.44 8.13
N ALA A 83 9.68 8.70 7.09
CA ALA A 83 8.84 7.64 6.54
C ALA A 83 9.67 6.39 6.27
N ASP A 84 9.26 5.24 6.81
CA ASP A 84 9.78 3.89 6.49
C ASP A 84 8.65 3.05 5.91
N LEU A 85 8.70 2.83 4.60
CA LEU A 85 7.66 2.19 3.82
C LEU A 85 8.20 0.89 3.22
N LYS A 86 7.56 -0.24 3.55
CA LYS A 86 7.88 -1.56 3.02
C LYS A 86 6.69 -2.12 2.28
N SER A 87 6.91 -2.68 1.11
CA SER A 87 5.84 -3.31 0.34
C SER A 87 6.31 -4.56 -0.39
N TYR A 88 5.37 -5.45 -0.60
CA TYR A 88 5.57 -6.65 -1.39
C TYR A 88 4.39 -6.88 -2.34
N TYR A 89 4.67 -7.57 -3.42
CA TYR A 89 3.71 -8.11 -4.37
C TYR A 89 4.20 -9.47 -4.82
N LEU A 90 3.33 -10.47 -4.83
CA LEU A 90 3.60 -11.80 -5.34
C LEU A 90 2.39 -12.28 -6.11
N GLN A 91 2.59 -12.81 -7.30
CA GLN A 91 1.56 -13.48 -8.08
C GLN A 91 2.05 -14.84 -8.58
N GLY A 92 1.11 -15.77 -8.63
CA GLY A 92 1.23 -17.01 -9.38
C GLY A 92 0.09 -17.10 -10.38
N SER A 93 0.35 -17.54 -11.59
CA SER A 93 -0.67 -17.72 -12.60
C SER A 93 -0.51 -19.04 -13.35
N TYR A 94 -1.64 -19.61 -13.75
CA TYR A 94 -1.74 -20.68 -14.71
C TYR A 94 -2.58 -20.21 -15.89
N THR A 95 -2.12 -20.44 -17.10
CA THR A 95 -2.83 -20.04 -18.32
C THR A 95 -2.74 -21.14 -19.37
N ASP A 96 -3.86 -21.53 -19.93
CA ASP A 96 -3.93 -22.34 -21.15
C ASP A 96 -4.88 -21.69 -22.16
N GLU A 97 -5.36 -22.45 -23.17
CA GLU A 97 -6.26 -21.93 -24.22
C GLU A 97 -7.62 -21.47 -23.70
N ASN A 98 -8.10 -22.05 -22.61
CA ASN A 98 -9.43 -21.82 -22.07
C ASN A 98 -9.45 -21.27 -20.65
N THR A 99 -8.39 -21.49 -19.90
CA THR A 99 -8.31 -21.23 -18.45
C THR A 99 -7.27 -20.16 -18.13
N LEU A 100 -7.64 -19.23 -17.28
CA LEU A 100 -6.71 -18.36 -16.55
C LEU A 100 -7.02 -18.45 -15.05
N ILE A 101 -6.07 -18.93 -14.28
CA ILE A 101 -6.11 -18.85 -12.82
C ILE A 101 -4.98 -17.93 -12.38
N LYS A 102 -5.28 -16.94 -11.56
CA LYS A 102 -4.31 -15.99 -11.03
C LYS A 102 -4.53 -15.83 -9.53
N ALA A 103 -3.53 -16.19 -8.73
CA ALA A 103 -3.47 -15.91 -7.31
C ALA A 103 -2.52 -14.74 -7.06
N VAL A 104 -2.95 -13.75 -6.27
CA VAL A 104 -2.17 -12.55 -5.98
C VAL A 104 -2.19 -12.28 -4.49
N THR A 105 -1.03 -11.95 -3.93
CA THR A 105 -0.95 -11.33 -2.60
C THR A 105 -0.05 -10.11 -2.68
N PHE A 106 -0.48 -9.04 -2.04
CA PHE A 106 0.31 -7.84 -1.92
C PHE A 106 -0.03 -7.11 -0.63
N GLY A 107 0.89 -6.29 -0.19
CA GLY A 107 0.69 -5.53 1.03
C GLY A 107 1.86 -4.62 1.30
N GLY A 108 1.72 -3.89 2.41
CA GLY A 108 2.75 -2.99 2.88
C GLY A 108 2.61 -2.72 4.37
N LYS A 109 3.72 -2.28 4.92
CA LYS A 109 3.82 -1.68 6.23
C LYS A 109 4.42 -0.29 6.08
N GLU A 110 3.79 0.68 6.75
CA GLU A 110 4.33 2.01 6.89
C GLU A 110 4.54 2.35 8.36
N ILE A 111 5.63 3.05 8.65
CA ILE A 111 5.86 3.75 9.90
C ILE A 111 6.24 5.17 9.52
N THR A 112 5.40 6.12 9.89
CA THR A 112 5.62 7.53 9.59
C THR A 112 5.48 8.36 10.86
N TYR A 113 6.37 9.33 11.04
CA TYR A 113 6.21 10.30 12.12
C TYR A 113 5.18 11.34 11.72
N GLN A 114 4.36 11.76 12.66
CA GLN A 114 3.26 12.68 12.39
C GLN A 114 3.79 14.08 12.05
N ALA A 115 3.29 14.65 10.97
CA ALA A 115 3.55 16.01 10.53
C ALA A 115 2.27 16.63 9.92
N TRP A 116 1.11 16.33 10.53
CA TRP A 116 -0.20 16.69 10.00
C TRP A 116 -0.62 18.11 10.33
N ALA A 117 -0.06 18.69 11.39
CA ALA A 117 -0.33 20.08 11.74
C ALA A 117 0.34 21.02 10.74
N GLY A 118 -0.42 21.94 10.20
CA GLY A 118 0.12 23.05 9.42
C GLY A 118 0.83 24.08 10.31
N LEU A 119 1.63 24.93 9.68
CA LEU A 119 2.23 26.09 10.31
C LEU A 119 1.45 27.35 9.90
N ASP A 120 1.33 28.30 10.80
CA ASP A 120 0.83 29.63 10.46
C ASP A 120 1.88 30.47 9.69
N ALA A 121 1.47 31.63 9.18
CA ALA A 121 2.34 32.48 8.37
C ALA A 121 3.59 32.94 9.13
N THR A 122 3.47 33.25 10.42
CA THR A 122 4.57 33.71 11.26
C THR A 122 5.58 32.60 11.53
N GLN A 123 5.07 31.38 11.80
CA GLN A 123 5.91 30.20 11.98
C GLN A 123 6.68 29.86 10.69
N LEU A 124 6.03 29.96 9.53
CA LEU A 124 6.66 29.72 8.23
C LEU A 124 7.78 30.75 7.92
N GLU A 125 7.67 31.98 8.38
CA GLU A 125 8.72 32.98 8.23
C GLU A 125 9.92 32.68 9.14
N THR A 126 9.67 32.09 10.31
CA THR A 126 10.71 31.80 11.30
C THR A 126 11.44 30.47 10.98
N ASP A 127 10.71 29.39 10.80
CA ASP A 127 11.27 28.10 10.47
C ASP A 127 10.25 27.22 9.70
N ARG A 128 10.53 27.04 8.41
CA ARG A 128 9.67 26.26 7.51
C ARG A 128 9.70 24.77 7.76
N LYS A 129 10.62 24.26 8.55
CA LYS A 129 10.77 22.84 8.88
C LYS A 129 10.14 22.46 10.20
N GLN A 130 9.75 23.45 10.98
CA GLN A 130 9.18 23.25 12.29
C GLN A 130 8.05 22.22 12.24
N ASN A 131 8.09 21.26 13.15
CA ASN A 131 7.02 20.30 13.39
C ASN A 131 6.45 20.54 14.78
N PRO A 132 5.16 20.86 14.91
CA PRO A 132 4.50 21.02 16.20
C PRO A 132 4.50 19.73 17.05
N TYR A 133 4.55 18.56 16.41
CA TYR A 133 4.70 17.30 17.10
C TYR A 133 6.15 17.12 17.54
N THR A 134 6.37 16.91 18.82
CA THR A 134 7.72 16.86 19.42
C THR A 134 7.99 15.62 20.24
N TYR A 135 6.96 14.86 20.57
CA TYR A 135 7.09 13.64 21.33
C TYR A 135 7.71 12.53 20.48
N GLU A 136 8.58 11.71 21.10
CA GLU A 136 9.41 10.75 20.35
C GLU A 136 8.61 9.70 19.58
N ASN A 137 7.46 9.28 20.11
CA ASN A 137 6.64 8.20 19.55
C ASN A 137 5.37 8.68 18.85
N GLU A 138 5.30 9.92 18.40
CA GLU A 138 4.14 10.41 17.61
C GLU A 138 4.18 9.84 16.20
N VAL A 139 3.93 8.55 16.09
CA VAL A 139 4.00 7.78 14.85
C VAL A 139 2.64 7.24 14.44
N ASP A 140 2.50 7.00 13.14
CA ASP A 140 1.50 6.15 12.54
C ASP A 140 2.18 4.86 12.08
N ASP A 141 1.77 3.72 12.62
CA ASP A 141 2.24 2.38 12.24
C ASP A 141 1.05 1.60 11.69
N TYR A 142 1.01 1.43 10.36
CA TYR A 142 -0.08 0.76 9.67
C TYR A 142 0.44 -0.34 8.75
N GLN A 143 -0.30 -1.44 8.71
CA GLN A 143 -0.04 -2.56 7.83
C GLN A 143 -1.32 -3.04 7.17
N GLN A 144 -1.27 -3.31 5.87
CA GLN A 144 -2.38 -3.90 5.13
C GLN A 144 -1.91 -4.97 4.17
N ASN A 145 -2.64 -6.09 4.12
CA ASN A 145 -2.37 -7.21 3.23
C ASN A 145 -3.64 -7.58 2.46
N HIS A 146 -3.46 -7.90 1.19
CA HIS A 146 -4.51 -8.28 0.27
C HIS A 146 -4.22 -9.67 -0.30
N TYR A 147 -5.26 -10.47 -0.46
CA TYR A 147 -5.23 -11.79 -1.05
C TYR A 147 -6.33 -11.86 -2.08
N GLN A 148 -5.99 -12.25 -3.30
CA GLN A 148 -6.93 -12.31 -4.42
C GLN A 148 -6.76 -13.62 -5.17
N LEU A 149 -7.89 -14.19 -5.62
CA LEU A 149 -7.92 -15.31 -6.53
C LEU A 149 -8.86 -14.96 -7.67
N HIS A 150 -8.36 -15.08 -8.89
CA HIS A 150 -9.13 -14.89 -10.11
C HIS A 150 -9.13 -16.19 -10.89
N TRP A 151 -10.30 -16.63 -11.33
CA TRP A 151 -10.49 -17.76 -12.22
C TRP A 151 -11.39 -17.35 -13.37
N ASN A 152 -10.86 -17.47 -14.58
CA ASN A 152 -11.58 -17.25 -15.82
C ASN A 152 -11.54 -18.54 -16.61
N GLU A 153 -12.68 -19.00 -17.08
CA GLU A 153 -12.81 -20.24 -17.83
C GLU A 153 -13.72 -20.04 -19.03
N LYS A 154 -13.24 -20.44 -20.21
CA LYS A 154 -14.02 -20.51 -21.43
C LYS A 154 -14.59 -21.91 -21.56
N LEU A 155 -15.85 -22.09 -21.15
CA LEU A 155 -16.51 -23.38 -21.13
C LEU A 155 -16.79 -23.94 -22.56
N ASN A 156 -17.12 -23.05 -23.49
CA ASN A 156 -17.30 -23.34 -24.90
C ASN A 156 -17.33 -22.06 -25.75
N LYS A 157 -17.71 -22.14 -27.02
CA LYS A 157 -17.74 -20.97 -27.94
C LYS A 157 -18.71 -19.85 -27.51
N SER A 158 -19.71 -20.18 -26.70
CA SER A 158 -20.78 -19.25 -26.31
C SER A 158 -20.79 -18.90 -24.81
N TRP A 159 -20.09 -19.68 -23.98
CA TRP A 159 -20.11 -19.54 -22.53
C TRP A 159 -18.72 -19.39 -21.95
N SER A 160 -18.57 -18.40 -21.10
CA SER A 160 -17.41 -18.23 -20.24
C SER A 160 -17.87 -17.90 -18.82
N THR A 161 -17.04 -18.24 -17.84
CA THR A 161 -17.26 -17.90 -16.44
C THR A 161 -16.07 -17.12 -15.89
N ASN A 162 -16.34 -16.30 -14.90
CA ASN A 162 -15.37 -15.51 -14.17
C ASN A 162 -15.71 -15.57 -12.68
N LEU A 163 -14.74 -15.92 -11.85
CA LEU A 163 -14.82 -15.86 -10.40
C LEU A 163 -13.67 -15.03 -9.88
N ALA A 164 -13.96 -14.03 -9.05
CA ALA A 164 -12.97 -13.25 -8.35
C ALA A 164 -13.28 -13.26 -6.85
N LEU A 165 -12.32 -13.71 -6.05
CA LEU A 165 -12.36 -13.67 -4.60
C LEU A 165 -11.31 -12.70 -4.10
N ASN A 166 -11.63 -11.93 -3.07
CA ASN A 166 -10.68 -11.05 -2.42
C ASN A 166 -10.87 -11.08 -0.91
N TYR A 167 -9.74 -10.93 -0.19
CA TYR A 167 -9.71 -10.78 1.25
C TYR A 167 -8.66 -9.73 1.61
N THR A 168 -9.02 -8.80 2.48
CA THR A 168 -8.12 -7.76 2.95
C THR A 168 -8.05 -7.78 4.47
N LYS A 169 -6.85 -7.68 5.01
CA LYS A 169 -6.60 -7.54 6.44
C LYS A 169 -5.68 -6.35 6.67
N GLY A 170 -6.14 -5.42 7.48
CA GLY A 170 -5.37 -4.26 7.93
C GLY A 170 -5.30 -4.22 9.45
N SER A 171 -4.22 -3.66 9.98
CA SER A 171 -4.05 -3.34 11.39
C SER A 171 -3.05 -2.22 11.54
N GLY A 172 -3.21 -1.40 12.55
CA GLY A 172 -2.29 -0.31 12.84
C GLY A 172 -2.77 0.49 14.02
N PHE A 173 -1.94 1.43 14.39
CA PHE A 173 -2.23 2.41 15.43
C PHE A 173 -1.50 3.71 15.10
N PHE A 174 -1.94 4.79 15.70
CA PHE A 174 -1.16 6.02 15.79
C PHE A 174 -1.01 6.40 17.27
N GLU A 175 0.11 6.97 17.60
CA GLU A 175 0.36 7.55 18.93
C GLU A 175 0.39 9.08 18.83
N GLN A 176 -0.24 9.73 19.76
CA GLN A 176 -0.19 11.17 19.88
C GLN A 176 -0.11 11.55 21.35
N PHE A 177 0.87 12.35 21.70
CA PHE A 177 0.99 12.91 23.04
C PHE A 177 -0.13 13.93 23.28
N LYS A 178 -0.80 13.81 24.42
CA LYS A 178 -1.86 14.72 24.86
C LYS A 178 -1.38 15.42 26.12
N GLU A 179 -0.93 16.66 25.94
CA GLU A 179 -0.48 17.50 27.04
C GLU A 179 -1.70 17.99 27.86
N GLU A 180 -1.59 17.90 29.19
CA GLU A 180 -2.62 18.38 30.15
C GLU A 180 -3.97 17.66 30.09
N GLU A 181 -4.12 16.55 29.39
CA GLU A 181 -5.32 15.73 29.40
C GLU A 181 -5.23 14.63 30.49
N ALA A 182 -6.27 14.45 31.29
CA ALA A 182 -6.30 13.42 32.31
C ALA A 182 -6.53 12.03 31.69
N ALA A 183 -5.91 10.98 32.24
CA ALA A 183 -6.11 9.62 31.77
C ALA A 183 -7.59 9.16 31.82
N SER A 184 -8.39 9.76 32.73
CA SER A 184 -9.85 9.55 32.82
C SER A 184 -10.61 10.00 31.58
N ASP A 185 -10.06 10.92 30.76
CA ASP A 185 -10.70 11.43 29.55
C ASP A 185 -10.61 10.42 28.40
N PHE A 186 -9.76 9.37 28.59
CA PHE A 186 -9.56 8.26 27.67
C PHE A 186 -10.18 6.95 28.22
N ASN A 187 -11.52 6.87 28.23
CA ASN A 187 -12.27 5.65 28.55
C ASN A 187 -11.94 5.01 29.91
N ASN A 188 -11.75 5.82 30.96
CA ASN A 188 -11.47 5.34 32.31
C ASN A 188 -10.25 4.44 32.44
N LEU A 189 -9.21 4.68 31.67
CA LEU A 189 -7.92 4.05 31.92
C LEU A 189 -7.44 4.44 33.32
N ILE A 190 -7.63 3.52 34.27
CA ILE A 190 -7.03 3.62 35.60
C ILE A 190 -5.56 3.23 35.43
N VAL A 191 -4.69 4.20 35.40
CA VAL A 191 -3.26 3.92 35.53
C VAL A 191 -2.98 3.67 37.00
N ASP A 192 -2.91 2.40 37.39
CA ASP A 192 -2.48 2.00 38.71
C ASP A 192 -1.03 2.47 38.94
N GLY A 193 -0.85 3.38 39.83
CA GLY A 193 0.48 3.66 40.37
C GLY A 193 0.83 5.10 40.52
N THR A 194 0.46 5.67 41.58
CA THR A 194 1.12 6.44 42.65
C THR A 194 0.22 7.37 43.30
#